data_bd15a5768b8ab8e13831e75aa2259bd1
#
_entry.id   bd15a5768b8ab8e13831e75aa2259bd1
#
_cell.length_a   1.000
_cell.length_b   1.000
_cell.length_c   1.000
_cell.angle_alpha   90.00
_cell.angle_beta   90.00
_cell.angle_gamma   90.00
#
_symmetry.space_group_name_H-M   'P 1'
#
loop_
_entity.id
_entity.type
_entity.pdbx_description
1 polymer ?
#
loop_
_entity_poly.entity_id
_entity_poly.type
_entity_poly.pdbx_seq_one_letter_code
_entity_poly.pdbx_strand_id
1 'polypeptide(L)'
;MGKIDFSLFINRLEKNRHVPNPFLLGTRVTFNPFNNLYLGLSRTIMIGGEGRSESFNSFYKAFFEAGGGSGEYERVEGEYIGTNLSNQLGGYDIKYDIKFNENIATIYFQRIGEDSDTSSTSLISSYISTLGAEFKFFKNDLLNS
;
A
#
# COMPACT_ATOMS: atom_id res chain seq x y z
N MET A 1 10.57 -22.98 6.70
CA MET A 1 10.24 -22.53 5.34
C MET A 1 9.34 -21.30 5.51
N GLY A 2 9.68 -20.19 4.87
CA GLY A 2 8.96 -18.94 5.07
C GLY A 2 7.52 -19.02 4.52
N LYS A 3 6.59 -18.30 5.17
CA LYS A 3 5.20 -18.21 4.75
C LYS A 3 5.00 -16.92 3.93
N ILE A 4 4.28 -17.02 2.82
CA ILE A 4 3.87 -15.86 2.01
C ILE A 4 2.35 -15.83 2.01
N ASP A 5 1.79 -14.67 2.33
CA ASP A 5 0.37 -14.39 2.23
C ASP A 5 0.16 -13.25 1.24
N PHE A 6 -0.88 -13.35 0.43
CA PHE A 6 -1.28 -12.36 -0.55
C PHE A 6 -2.73 -11.95 -0.33
N SER A 7 -3.00 -10.65 -0.35
CA SER A 7 -4.34 -10.09 -0.25
C SER A 7 -4.57 -9.11 -1.39
N LEU A 8 -5.76 -9.18 -1.98
CA LEU A 8 -6.24 -8.28 -3.03
C LEU A 8 -7.67 -7.85 -2.69
N PHE A 9 -7.97 -6.58 -2.86
CA PHE A 9 -9.34 -6.09 -2.84
C PHE A 9 -9.58 -5.08 -3.97
N ILE A 10 -10.83 -5.01 -4.42
CA ILE A 10 -11.32 -4.03 -5.38
C ILE A 10 -12.63 -3.47 -4.85
N ASN A 11 -12.74 -2.16 -4.73
CA ASN A 11 -13.94 -1.47 -4.33
C ASN A 11 -14.26 -0.34 -5.29
N ARG A 12 -15.53 -0.07 -5.53
CA ARG A 12 -15.96 1.15 -6.20
C ARG A 12 -16.27 2.20 -5.13
N LEU A 13 -15.66 3.37 -5.27
CA LEU A 13 -15.84 4.45 -4.32
C LEU A 13 -17.09 5.28 -4.65
N GLU A 14 -17.45 6.12 -3.70
CA GLU A 14 -18.67 6.93 -3.77
C GLU A 14 -18.65 7.98 -4.88
N LYS A 15 -19.85 8.47 -5.24
CA LYS A 15 -20.04 9.49 -6.27
C LYS A 15 -19.59 10.88 -5.85
N ASN A 16 -19.67 11.22 -4.56
CA ASN A 16 -19.39 12.55 -4.03
C ASN A 16 -17.88 12.79 -3.82
N ARG A 17 -17.10 12.68 -4.91
CA ARG A 17 -15.65 12.90 -4.95
C ARG A 17 -15.28 13.79 -6.12
N HIS A 18 -14.06 14.33 -6.12
CA HIS A 18 -13.53 15.10 -7.24
C HIS A 18 -13.57 14.30 -8.55
N VAL A 19 -13.26 13.02 -8.49
CA VAL A 19 -13.52 12.04 -9.56
C VAL A 19 -14.57 11.08 -9.03
N PRO A 20 -15.82 11.14 -9.54
CA PRO A 20 -16.91 10.28 -9.07
C PRO A 20 -16.71 8.82 -9.45
N ASN A 21 -17.16 7.92 -8.58
CA ASN A 21 -17.20 6.46 -8.84
C ASN A 21 -15.87 5.81 -9.29
N PRO A 22 -14.66 6.18 -8.81
CA PRO A 22 -13.45 5.52 -9.20
C PRO A 22 -13.34 4.15 -8.54
N PHE A 23 -12.51 3.27 -9.09
CA PHE A 23 -12.13 2.02 -8.44
C PHE A 23 -10.95 2.24 -7.52
N LEU A 24 -11.02 1.68 -6.33
CA LEU A 24 -9.90 1.52 -5.40
C LEU A 24 -9.44 0.07 -5.42
N LEU A 25 -8.24 -0.15 -5.88
CA LEU A 25 -7.55 -1.43 -5.89
C LEU A 25 -6.51 -1.43 -4.78
N GLY A 26 -6.47 -2.46 -3.96
CA GLY A 26 -5.43 -2.61 -2.95
C GLY A 26 -4.83 -4.00 -2.97
N THR A 27 -3.51 -4.05 -2.86
CA THR A 27 -2.74 -5.30 -2.78
C THR A 27 -1.81 -5.27 -1.59
N ARG A 28 -1.63 -6.43 -0.97
CA ARG A 28 -0.65 -6.63 0.09
C ARG A 28 0.00 -7.99 -0.04
N VAL A 29 1.32 -8.01 0.03
CA VAL A 29 2.12 -9.22 0.17
C VAL A 29 2.79 -9.19 1.54
N THR A 30 2.64 -10.26 2.29
CA THR A 30 3.34 -10.45 3.56
C THR A 30 4.26 -11.66 3.45
N PHE A 31 5.48 -11.52 3.86
CA PHE A 31 6.49 -12.57 3.88
C PHE A 31 7.05 -12.75 5.29
N ASN A 32 7.01 -13.98 5.79
CA ASN A 32 7.53 -14.37 7.10
C ASN A 32 8.74 -15.32 6.89
N PRO A 33 9.97 -14.78 6.73
CA PRO A 33 11.16 -15.64 6.56
C PRO A 33 11.46 -16.48 7.80
N PHE A 34 11.15 -15.95 8.98
CA PHE A 34 11.29 -16.59 10.27
C PHE A 34 10.02 -16.41 11.10
N ASN A 35 9.83 -17.23 12.13
CA ASN A 35 8.61 -17.21 12.96
C ASN A 35 8.35 -15.88 13.70
N ASN A 36 9.35 -15.03 13.79
CA ASN A 36 9.31 -13.78 14.53
C ASN A 36 9.53 -12.53 13.66
N LEU A 37 9.81 -12.68 12.37
CA LEU A 37 10.03 -11.59 11.44
C LEU A 37 8.93 -11.55 10.37
N TYR A 38 8.30 -10.39 10.21
CA TYR A 38 7.24 -10.13 9.25
C TYR A 38 7.64 -8.95 8.38
N LEU A 39 7.62 -9.16 7.09
CA LEU A 39 7.87 -8.15 6.07
C LEU A 39 6.61 -7.97 5.26
N GLY A 40 6.17 -6.72 5.08
CA GLY A 40 4.97 -6.38 4.31
C GLY A 40 5.28 -5.39 3.20
N LEU A 41 4.65 -5.61 2.04
CA LEU A 41 4.57 -4.66 0.95
C LEU A 41 3.09 -4.41 0.64
N SER A 42 2.72 -3.16 0.53
CA SER A 42 1.34 -2.75 0.24
C SER A 42 1.32 -1.75 -0.88
N ARG A 43 0.30 -1.83 -1.74
CA ARG A 43 0.03 -0.83 -2.78
C ARG A 43 -1.46 -0.62 -2.90
N THR A 44 -1.88 0.64 -2.98
CA THR A 44 -3.25 1.02 -3.33
C THR A 44 -3.23 1.93 -4.54
N ILE A 45 -4.20 1.72 -5.43
CA ILE A 45 -4.31 2.44 -6.68
C ILE A 45 -5.77 2.87 -6.83
N MET A 46 -5.99 4.15 -7.08
CA MET A 46 -7.30 4.69 -7.44
C MET A 46 -7.31 4.96 -8.95
N ILE A 47 -8.21 4.31 -9.69
CA ILE A 47 -8.23 4.31 -11.15
C ILE A 47 -9.66 4.40 -11.69
N GLY A 48 -9.81 4.95 -12.90
CA GLY A 48 -11.10 5.08 -13.56
C GLY A 48 -11.99 6.14 -12.89
N GLY A 49 -13.30 5.98 -13.03
CA GLY A 49 -14.32 6.93 -12.60
C GLY A 49 -14.86 7.77 -13.75
N GLU A 50 -15.81 8.65 -13.46
CA GLU A 50 -16.45 9.49 -14.48
C GLU A 50 -15.42 10.37 -15.21
N GLY A 51 -15.39 10.29 -16.54
CA GLY A 51 -14.46 11.01 -17.41
C GLY A 51 -13.07 10.39 -17.54
N ARG A 52 -12.83 9.21 -16.96
CA ARG A 52 -11.55 8.48 -17.06
C ARG A 52 -11.73 7.11 -17.70
N SER A 53 -10.65 6.60 -18.32
CA SER A 53 -10.67 5.28 -18.94
C SER A 53 -10.81 4.17 -17.89
N GLU A 54 -11.77 3.27 -18.09
CA GLU A 54 -11.98 2.04 -17.31
C GLU A 54 -11.60 0.80 -18.15
N SER A 55 -10.70 0.94 -19.14
CA SER A 55 -10.25 -0.19 -19.96
C SER A 55 -9.34 -1.13 -19.17
N PHE A 56 -9.34 -2.40 -19.54
CA PHE A 56 -8.43 -3.40 -18.95
C PHE A 56 -6.95 -2.99 -19.10
N ASN A 57 -6.58 -2.38 -20.23
CA ASN A 57 -5.23 -1.88 -20.47
C ASN A 57 -4.84 -0.77 -19.48
N SER A 58 -5.75 0.15 -19.15
CA SER A 58 -5.54 1.19 -18.14
C SER A 58 -5.31 0.59 -16.75
N PHE A 59 -6.07 -0.45 -16.38
CA PHE A 59 -5.85 -1.19 -15.14
C PHE A 59 -4.50 -1.90 -15.11
N TYR A 60 -4.14 -2.58 -16.20
CA TYR A 60 -2.86 -3.28 -16.32
C TYR A 60 -1.68 -2.32 -16.19
N LYS A 61 -1.69 -1.20 -16.93
CA LYS A 61 -0.65 -0.17 -16.86
C LYS A 61 -0.53 0.40 -15.46
N ALA A 62 -1.63 0.83 -14.85
CA ALA A 62 -1.64 1.38 -13.50
C ALA A 62 -1.10 0.40 -12.45
N PHE A 63 -1.30 -0.91 -12.66
CA PHE A 63 -0.88 -1.93 -11.69
C PHE A 63 0.59 -2.35 -11.85
N PHE A 64 1.08 -2.47 -13.08
CA PHE A 64 2.40 -3.05 -13.35
C PHE A 64 3.46 -2.03 -13.75
N GLU A 65 3.08 -0.87 -14.27
CA GLU A 65 4.04 0.17 -14.64
C GLU A 65 4.37 1.03 -13.41
N ALA A 66 5.65 1.04 -13.04
CA ALA A 66 6.15 1.96 -12.02
C ALA A 66 6.05 3.39 -12.58
N GLY A 67 5.40 4.30 -11.82
CA GLY A 67 5.16 5.66 -12.30
C GLY A 67 3.96 5.79 -13.24
N GLY A 68 3.08 4.78 -13.32
CA GLY A 68 1.84 4.81 -14.13
C GLY A 68 0.83 5.89 -13.73
N GLY A 69 1.19 6.75 -12.81
CA GLY A 69 0.50 8.00 -12.50
C GLY A 69 1.05 9.21 -13.26
N SER A 70 2.19 9.08 -13.94
CA SER A 70 2.66 10.12 -14.85
C SER A 70 1.71 10.13 -16.04
N GLY A 71 0.72 11.01 -15.98
CA GLY A 71 -0.22 11.20 -17.04
C GLY A 71 0.54 11.39 -18.36
N GLU A 72 0.18 10.63 -19.38
CA GLU A 72 0.47 11.06 -20.72
C GLU A 72 -0.19 12.42 -20.85
N TYR A 73 0.62 13.46 -20.88
CA TYR A 73 0.17 14.80 -21.23
C TYR A 73 -0.14 14.78 -22.71
N GLU A 74 -1.38 14.55 -23.06
CA GLU A 74 -1.83 14.68 -24.42
C GLU A 74 -1.96 16.19 -24.72
N ARG A 75 -1.24 16.66 -25.70
CA ARG A 75 -1.31 18.05 -26.14
C ARG A 75 -2.52 18.20 -27.07
N VAL A 76 -3.66 18.57 -26.50
CA VAL A 76 -4.86 18.88 -27.26
C VAL A 76 -4.98 20.39 -27.36
N GLU A 77 -5.00 20.93 -28.59
CA GLU A 77 -5.15 22.37 -28.90
C GLU A 77 -4.18 23.33 -28.20
N GLY A 78 -2.96 22.86 -27.90
CA GLY A 78 -1.91 23.69 -27.27
C GLY A 78 -1.92 23.70 -25.75
N GLU A 79 -2.88 23.10 -25.10
CA GLU A 79 -2.97 22.92 -23.68
C GLU A 79 -2.55 21.50 -23.27
N TYR A 80 -1.75 21.37 -22.20
CA TYR A 80 -1.37 20.06 -21.67
C TYR A 80 -2.51 19.58 -20.77
N ILE A 81 -3.34 18.69 -21.28
CA ILE A 81 -4.34 18.00 -20.47
C ILE A 81 -3.69 16.80 -19.84
N GLY A 82 -3.28 16.93 -18.57
CA GLY A 82 -2.76 15.84 -17.78
C GLY A 82 -3.86 14.83 -17.48
N THR A 83 -3.89 13.72 -18.16
CA THR A 83 -4.69 12.56 -17.76
C THR A 83 -4.00 11.85 -16.63
N ASN A 84 -4.11 12.35 -15.39
CA ASN A 84 -3.75 11.58 -14.21
C ASN A 84 -4.66 10.36 -14.14
N LEU A 85 -4.20 9.26 -14.72
CA LEU A 85 -4.97 8.02 -14.84
C LEU A 85 -5.19 7.35 -13.49
N SER A 86 -4.27 7.55 -12.53
CA SER A 86 -4.35 6.91 -11.23
C SER A 86 -3.68 7.73 -10.14
N ASN A 87 -4.19 7.61 -8.91
CA ASN A 87 -3.50 8.05 -7.71
C ASN A 87 -3.02 6.78 -6.97
N GLN A 88 -1.75 6.74 -6.60
CA GLN A 88 -1.11 5.55 -6.07
C GLN A 88 -0.44 5.84 -4.73
N LEU A 89 -0.60 4.89 -3.81
CA LEU A 89 0.12 4.85 -2.55
C LEU A 89 0.84 3.52 -2.44
N GLY A 90 2.12 3.58 -2.13
CA GLY A 90 2.95 2.41 -1.87
C GLY A 90 3.48 2.43 -0.44
N GLY A 91 3.79 1.27 0.09
CA GLY A 91 4.38 1.20 1.41
C GLY A 91 5.00 -0.15 1.74
N TYR A 92 5.87 -0.12 2.73
CA TYR A 92 6.45 -1.32 3.31
C TYR A 92 6.42 -1.25 4.83
N ASP A 93 6.40 -2.41 5.44
CA ASP A 93 6.44 -2.54 6.88
C ASP A 93 7.31 -3.73 7.30
N ILE A 94 7.89 -3.58 8.49
CA ILE A 94 8.70 -4.60 9.15
C ILE A 94 8.18 -4.72 10.57
N LYS A 95 7.92 -5.94 11.01
CA LYS A 95 7.52 -6.27 12.36
C LYS A 95 8.41 -7.38 12.88
N TYR A 96 8.90 -7.22 14.11
CA TYR A 96 9.74 -8.20 14.77
C TYR A 96 9.20 -8.50 16.18
N ASP A 97 8.93 -9.79 16.45
CA ASP A 97 8.45 -10.28 17.73
C ASP A 97 9.62 -10.84 18.56
N ILE A 98 9.83 -10.27 19.74
CA ILE A 98 10.80 -10.72 20.75
C ILE A 98 10.03 -11.48 21.80
N LYS A 99 10.27 -12.78 21.91
CA LYS A 99 9.64 -13.64 22.94
C LYS A 99 10.56 -13.76 24.14
N PHE A 100 10.01 -13.49 25.33
CA PHE A 100 10.71 -13.67 26.59
C PHE A 100 9.75 -14.31 27.62
N ASN A 101 10.08 -15.53 28.00
CA ASN A 101 9.16 -16.40 28.75
C ASN A 101 7.83 -16.55 27.97
N GLU A 102 6.70 -16.25 28.62
CA GLU A 102 5.37 -16.27 28.03
C GLU A 102 4.98 -14.94 27.41
N ASN A 103 5.75 -13.88 27.58
CA ASN A 103 5.46 -12.55 27.09
C ASN A 103 6.03 -12.29 25.70
N ILE A 104 5.44 -11.33 24.99
CA ILE A 104 5.90 -10.93 23.65
C ILE A 104 6.06 -9.42 23.63
N ALA A 105 7.23 -8.95 23.22
CA ALA A 105 7.47 -7.58 22.79
C ALA A 105 7.54 -7.55 21.28
N THR A 106 6.77 -6.67 20.65
CA THR A 106 6.76 -6.46 19.21
C THR A 106 7.29 -5.08 18.90
N ILE A 107 8.28 -4.99 18.02
CA ILE A 107 8.74 -3.72 17.44
C ILE A 107 8.30 -3.70 16.00
N TYR A 108 7.77 -2.56 15.54
CA TYR A 108 7.36 -2.42 14.16
C TYR A 108 7.75 -1.06 13.58
N PHE A 109 8.04 -1.08 12.30
CA PHE A 109 8.26 0.11 11.48
C PHE A 109 7.41 0.01 10.22
N GLN A 110 6.79 1.12 9.83
CA GLN A 110 6.02 1.23 8.59
C GLN A 110 6.38 2.53 7.89
N ARG A 111 6.46 2.49 6.57
CA ARG A 111 6.52 3.67 5.72
C ARG A 111 5.51 3.53 4.59
N ILE A 112 4.68 4.56 4.42
CA ILE A 112 3.67 4.66 3.36
C ILE A 112 3.79 6.05 2.73
N GLY A 113 3.68 6.12 1.42
CA GLY A 113 3.68 7.40 0.72
C GLY A 113 3.21 7.30 -0.71
N GLU A 114 3.15 8.45 -1.35
CA GLU A 114 2.80 8.57 -2.75
C GLU A 114 3.95 8.08 -3.64
N ASP A 115 3.60 7.50 -4.78
CA ASP A 115 4.56 7.14 -5.82
C ASP A 115 5.23 8.41 -6.35
N SER A 116 6.54 8.36 -6.56
CA SER A 116 7.27 9.53 -7.03
C SER A 116 7.12 9.67 -8.53
N ASP A 117 6.97 10.90 -8.97
CA ASP A 117 7.11 11.26 -10.37
C ASP A 117 8.50 10.84 -10.88
N THR A 118 8.58 10.41 -12.13
CA THR A 118 9.71 9.72 -12.78
C THR A 118 11.08 10.41 -12.69
N SER A 119 11.17 11.60 -12.10
CA SER A 119 12.41 12.38 -12.02
C SER A 119 13.22 12.17 -10.74
N SER A 120 12.69 11.47 -9.73
CA SER A 120 13.41 11.26 -8.48
C SER A 120 13.86 9.80 -8.32
N THR A 121 15.08 9.62 -7.84
CA THR A 121 15.68 8.30 -7.50
C THR A 121 14.97 7.63 -6.31
N SER A 122 13.99 8.28 -5.71
CA SER A 122 13.23 7.80 -4.57
C SER A 122 11.92 7.17 -5.03
N LEU A 123 11.70 5.92 -4.66
CA LEU A 123 10.47 5.17 -4.96
C LEU A 123 9.21 5.77 -4.31
N ILE A 124 9.38 6.67 -3.35
CA ILE A 124 8.30 7.30 -2.58
C ILE A 124 8.67 8.77 -2.36
N SER A 125 7.88 9.70 -2.90
CA SER A 125 8.17 11.14 -2.84
C SER A 125 7.69 11.80 -1.54
N SER A 126 6.43 11.60 -1.17
CA SER A 126 5.84 12.10 0.07
C SER A 126 5.45 10.93 0.94
N TYR A 127 6.00 10.83 2.15
CA TYR A 127 5.80 9.65 2.99
C TYR A 127 5.50 9.99 4.44
N ILE A 128 4.81 9.07 5.09
CA ILE A 128 4.64 9.00 6.54
C ILE A 128 5.37 7.77 7.05
N SER A 129 6.17 7.91 8.09
CA SER A 129 6.82 6.81 8.78
C SER A 129 6.27 6.65 10.18
N THR A 130 6.01 5.44 10.57
CA THR A 130 5.55 5.06 11.92
C THR A 130 6.54 4.06 12.51
N LEU A 131 6.99 4.34 13.73
CA LEU A 131 7.75 3.41 14.55
C LEU A 131 6.98 3.19 15.85
N GLY A 132 6.85 1.94 16.28
CA GLY A 132 6.14 1.62 17.51
C GLY A 132 6.59 0.33 18.16
N ALA A 133 6.15 0.15 19.40
CA ALA A 133 6.35 -1.07 20.15
C ALA A 133 5.05 -1.45 20.87
N GLU A 134 4.78 -2.74 20.95
CA GLU A 134 3.65 -3.34 21.64
C GLU A 134 4.16 -4.39 22.62
N PHE A 135 3.59 -4.45 23.82
CA PHE A 135 3.90 -5.45 24.82
C PHE A 135 2.65 -6.26 25.16
N LYS A 136 2.73 -7.59 25.01
CA LYS A 136 1.69 -8.54 25.40
C LYS A 136 2.15 -9.34 26.60
N PHE A 137 1.45 -9.17 27.72
CA PHE A 137 1.68 -9.90 28.96
C PHE A 137 0.63 -11.01 29.08
N PHE A 138 1.09 -12.26 29.11
CA PHE A 138 0.22 -13.40 29.40
C PHE A 138 0.29 -13.68 30.91
N LYS A 139 -0.82 -13.48 31.59
CA LYS A 139 -0.94 -13.78 33.00
C LYS A 139 -1.13 -15.30 33.15
N ASN A 140 -0.21 -15.96 33.85
CA ASN A 140 -0.43 -17.34 34.27
C ASN A 140 -1.55 -17.37 35.31
N ASP A 141 -2.75 -17.86 34.95
CA ASP A 141 -3.84 -18.13 35.89
C ASP A 141 -3.61 -19.41 36.71
N LEU A 142 -2.36 -19.76 37.04
CA LEU A 142 -2.00 -20.95 37.83
C LEU A 142 -2.02 -20.70 39.34
N LEU A 143 -2.62 -19.62 39.84
CA LEU A 143 -2.70 -19.34 41.26
C LEU A 143 -4.13 -19.49 41.88
N ASN A 144 -5.00 -20.31 41.27
CA ASN A 144 -6.27 -20.67 41.87
C ASN A 144 -6.50 -22.18 41.75
N SER A 145 -5.73 -22.96 42.53
CA SER A 145 -6.08 -24.33 42.90
C SER A 145 -5.60 -24.60 44.29
#